data_9fbe661bb5e9163a763473ec43221221
#
_entry.id   9fbe661bb5e9163a763473ec43221221
#
_cell.length_a   1.000
_cell.length_b   1.000
_cell.length_c   1.000
_cell.angle_alpha   90.00
_cell.angle_beta   90.00
_cell.angle_gamma   90.00
#
_symmetry.space_group_name_H-M   'P 1'
#
loop_
_entity.id
_entity.type
_entity.pdbx_description
1 polymer ?
#
loop_
_entity_poly.entity_id
_entity_poly.type
_entity_poly.pdbx_seq_one_letter_code
_entity_poly.pdbx_strand_id
1 'polypeptide(L)'
;MRAHLPWAVLIAAAVGTVWASSGDRSPEFENCLKRCGNARCSTAHHVSLSIPLRLTGWTCEDDCKYSCMQDITSRNIKLGDRVHQYYGKWPFWRLLGMQEPASVAFSLLNFWAHVRGLAKVRREIPDAHPMKRYYILWAFTGLNAWIWSAVFHTRDLSITERLDYFSAALTILYALYYTVIRLFHLYPIPQRNRLTLATPEPPLGTSVTHKAWSLLCILVYVTHVSYLTLLPRFDYVYNIVFNMVIGLTHNALWLLYSLPASISVFRRFPSRPKSYRPAFVTSAGIFVLFTTAASALELFDFPPILRVIDAHSLWHLATAPIALIWYNFLVEDARDESWREVRA
;
A
#
# COMPACT_ATOMS: atom_id res chain seq x y z
N MET A 1 33.89 25.52 -13.49
CA MET A 1 32.87 25.44 -12.42
C MET A 1 31.66 24.68 -12.95
N ARG A 2 31.52 23.39 -12.64
CA ARG A 2 30.33 22.60 -13.01
C ARG A 2 29.35 22.69 -11.83
N ALA A 3 28.22 23.34 -12.05
CA ALA A 3 27.16 23.46 -11.06
C ALA A 3 26.51 22.08 -10.88
N HIS A 4 26.71 21.46 -9.74
CA HIS A 4 25.93 20.31 -9.32
C HIS A 4 24.53 20.78 -8.93
N LEU A 5 23.57 20.59 -9.82
CA LEU A 5 22.15 20.78 -9.48
C LEU A 5 21.80 19.73 -8.42
N PRO A 6 21.33 20.11 -7.22
CA PRO A 6 21.05 19.11 -6.19
C PRO A 6 19.82 18.29 -6.59
N TRP A 7 19.92 16.96 -6.44
CA TRP A 7 18.89 15.98 -6.74
C TRP A 7 17.52 16.31 -6.09
N ALA A 8 17.53 17.08 -4.99
CA ALA A 8 16.33 17.58 -4.33
C ALA A 8 15.47 18.49 -5.24
N VAL A 9 16.07 19.20 -6.19
CA VAL A 9 15.35 20.06 -7.14
C VAL A 9 14.66 19.23 -8.23
N LEU A 10 15.21 18.08 -8.61
CA LEU A 10 14.60 17.17 -9.56
C LEU A 10 13.40 16.42 -8.95
N ILE A 11 13.46 16.08 -7.67
CA ILE A 11 12.32 15.48 -6.94
C ILE A 11 11.22 16.52 -6.75
N ALA A 12 11.56 17.76 -6.42
CA ALA A 12 10.58 18.85 -6.27
C ALA A 12 9.93 19.26 -7.60
N ALA A 13 10.63 19.10 -8.73
CA ALA A 13 10.08 19.39 -10.06
C ALA A 13 9.15 18.26 -10.58
N ALA A 14 9.29 17.02 -10.06
CA ALA A 14 8.41 15.90 -10.37
C ALA A 14 7.11 15.92 -9.54
N VAL A 15 7.07 16.64 -8.41
CA VAL A 15 5.85 16.90 -7.66
C VAL A 15 5.13 18.06 -8.36
N GLY A 16 4.46 17.72 -9.46
CA GLY A 16 3.60 18.66 -10.17
C GLY A 16 2.62 19.29 -9.17
N THR A 17 2.51 20.61 -9.19
CA THR A 17 1.48 21.35 -8.45
C THR A 17 0.16 20.60 -8.60
N VAL A 18 -0.44 20.17 -7.50
CA VAL A 18 -1.80 19.60 -7.47
C VAL A 18 -2.74 20.72 -7.92
N TRP A 19 -2.89 20.85 -9.22
CA TRP A 19 -3.86 21.74 -9.82
C TRP A 19 -5.22 21.12 -9.55
N ALA A 20 -6.08 21.82 -8.84
CA ALA A 20 -7.48 21.42 -8.72
C ALA A 20 -8.02 21.11 -10.12
N SER A 21 -8.75 19.99 -10.23
CA SER A 21 -9.23 19.42 -11.49
C SER A 21 -9.87 20.49 -12.39
N SER A 22 -9.61 20.41 -13.66
CA SER A 22 -10.13 21.41 -14.63
C SER A 22 -11.57 21.12 -15.04
N GLY A 23 -12.02 19.87 -14.93
CA GLY A 23 -13.34 19.45 -15.38
C GLY A 23 -14.47 19.96 -14.50
N ASP A 24 -14.34 19.81 -13.19
CA ASP A 24 -15.38 20.20 -12.22
C ASP A 24 -15.58 21.73 -12.09
N ARG A 25 -14.62 22.52 -12.57
CA ARG A 25 -14.69 24.00 -12.61
C ARG A 25 -15.11 24.55 -13.96
N SER A 26 -15.36 23.68 -14.94
CA SER A 26 -15.78 24.16 -16.25
C SER A 26 -17.24 24.70 -16.20
N PRO A 27 -17.53 25.84 -16.85
CA PRO A 27 -18.90 26.38 -16.89
C PRO A 27 -19.89 25.38 -17.47
N GLU A 28 -19.45 24.52 -18.36
CA GLU A 28 -20.26 23.46 -18.96
C GLU A 28 -20.72 22.44 -17.92
N PHE A 29 -19.81 21.99 -17.05
CA PHE A 29 -20.09 21.04 -15.99
C PHE A 29 -21.02 21.65 -14.93
N GLU A 30 -20.74 22.86 -14.48
CA GLU A 30 -21.59 23.58 -13.51
C GLU A 30 -23.03 23.78 -14.04
N ASN A 31 -23.18 24.18 -15.32
CA ASN A 31 -24.48 24.33 -15.93
C ASN A 31 -25.23 22.99 -16.09
N CYS A 32 -24.50 21.90 -16.37
CA CYS A 32 -25.09 20.56 -16.39
C CYS A 32 -25.59 20.18 -15.00
N LEU A 33 -24.80 20.40 -13.95
CA LEU A 33 -25.17 20.09 -12.56
C LEU A 33 -26.45 20.83 -12.13
N LYS A 34 -26.53 22.15 -12.41
CA LYS A 34 -27.71 22.96 -12.10
C LYS A 34 -28.96 22.39 -12.78
N ARG A 35 -28.86 22.05 -14.07
CA ARG A 35 -29.98 21.47 -14.82
C ARG A 35 -30.38 20.10 -14.30
N CYS A 36 -29.41 19.22 -14.06
CA CYS A 36 -29.67 17.88 -13.55
C CYS A 36 -30.29 17.94 -12.14
N GLY A 37 -29.73 18.75 -11.24
CA GLY A 37 -30.25 18.92 -9.88
C GLY A 37 -31.72 19.37 -9.85
N ASN A 38 -32.05 20.39 -10.65
CA ASN A 38 -33.41 20.91 -10.76
C ASN A 38 -34.38 19.87 -11.35
N ALA A 39 -33.92 19.09 -12.34
CA ALA A 39 -34.80 18.12 -13.03
C ALA A 39 -34.98 16.82 -12.27
N ARG A 40 -34.00 16.37 -11.47
CA ARG A 40 -33.99 15.01 -10.87
C ARG A 40 -33.98 14.98 -9.34
N CYS A 41 -33.42 16.01 -8.70
CA CYS A 41 -33.15 16.02 -7.27
C CYS A 41 -34.00 17.04 -6.49
N SER A 42 -34.97 17.72 -7.14
CA SER A 42 -35.87 18.62 -6.46
C SER A 42 -36.93 17.85 -5.64
N THR A 43 -37.46 18.49 -4.61
CA THR A 43 -38.56 17.93 -3.79
C THR A 43 -39.81 17.54 -4.60
N ALA A 44 -40.02 18.20 -5.75
CA ALA A 44 -41.14 17.93 -6.65
C ALA A 44 -40.89 16.74 -7.60
N HIS A 45 -39.63 16.39 -7.88
CA HIS A 45 -39.23 15.38 -8.84
C HIS A 45 -38.07 14.54 -8.32
N HIS A 46 -38.29 13.77 -7.25
CA HIS A 46 -37.27 12.91 -6.70
C HIS A 46 -37.22 11.57 -7.45
N VAL A 47 -36.23 11.42 -8.33
CA VAL A 47 -35.97 10.14 -9.03
C VAL A 47 -35.28 9.18 -8.06
N SER A 48 -35.88 8.01 -7.81
CA SER A 48 -35.27 6.99 -6.97
C SER A 48 -34.04 6.39 -7.64
N LEU A 49 -32.92 6.34 -6.92
CA LEU A 49 -31.70 5.66 -7.37
C LEU A 49 -31.91 4.14 -7.42
N SER A 50 -31.21 3.48 -8.34
CA SER A 50 -31.17 2.02 -8.39
C SER A 50 -30.62 1.42 -7.09
N ILE A 51 -30.99 0.17 -6.79
CA ILE A 51 -30.59 -0.53 -5.56
C ILE A 51 -29.06 -0.52 -5.38
N PRO A 52 -28.22 -0.84 -6.38
CA PRO A 52 -26.75 -0.80 -6.21
C PRO A 52 -26.25 0.58 -5.81
N LEU A 53 -26.78 1.65 -6.36
CA LEU A 53 -26.36 3.02 -6.03
C LEU A 53 -26.75 3.38 -4.58
N ARG A 54 -27.92 2.97 -4.13
CA ARG A 54 -28.34 3.20 -2.74
C ARG A 54 -27.46 2.42 -1.75
N LEU A 55 -27.15 1.16 -2.06
CA LEU A 55 -26.29 0.33 -1.22
C LEU A 55 -24.84 0.86 -1.12
N THR A 56 -24.35 1.50 -2.17
CA THR A 56 -23.02 2.12 -2.18
C THR A 56 -23.02 3.60 -1.75
N GLY A 57 -24.15 4.10 -1.20
CA GLY A 57 -24.23 5.43 -0.59
C GLY A 57 -24.20 6.60 -1.59
N TRP A 58 -24.66 6.39 -2.84
CA TRP A 58 -24.83 7.47 -3.81
C TRP A 58 -26.03 8.32 -3.47
N THR A 59 -25.88 9.63 -3.60
CA THR A 59 -26.98 10.58 -3.54
C THR A 59 -27.46 10.95 -4.95
N CYS A 60 -28.62 11.59 -5.06
CA CYS A 60 -29.09 12.12 -6.34
C CYS A 60 -28.10 13.13 -6.94
N GLU A 61 -27.52 13.98 -6.11
CA GLU A 61 -26.53 14.97 -6.54
C GLU A 61 -25.27 14.30 -7.07
N ASP A 62 -24.79 13.23 -6.40
CA ASP A 62 -23.62 12.47 -6.86
C ASP A 62 -23.88 11.76 -8.19
N ASP A 63 -25.13 11.28 -8.40
CA ASP A 63 -25.53 10.69 -9.68
C ASP A 63 -25.58 11.75 -10.79
N CYS A 64 -25.98 12.99 -10.47
CA CYS A 64 -25.90 14.12 -11.38
C CYS A 64 -24.43 14.48 -11.72
N LYS A 65 -23.54 14.51 -10.72
CA LYS A 65 -22.10 14.73 -10.96
C LYS A 65 -21.54 13.68 -11.90
N TYR A 66 -21.83 12.41 -11.64
CA TYR A 66 -21.40 11.30 -12.48
C TYR A 66 -21.96 11.42 -13.91
N SER A 67 -23.25 11.65 -14.08
CA SER A 67 -23.89 11.72 -15.40
C SER A 67 -23.33 12.89 -16.22
N CYS A 68 -23.22 14.09 -15.62
CA CYS A 68 -22.63 15.26 -16.30
C CYS A 68 -21.18 15.03 -16.70
N MET A 69 -20.37 14.45 -15.83
CA MET A 69 -18.99 14.09 -16.12
C MET A 69 -18.90 13.15 -17.32
N GLN A 70 -19.74 12.10 -17.36
CA GLN A 70 -19.72 11.11 -18.44
C GLN A 70 -20.19 11.71 -19.78
N ASP A 71 -21.23 12.54 -19.77
CA ASP A 71 -21.75 13.19 -20.97
C ASP A 71 -20.73 14.11 -21.61
N ILE A 72 -20.07 14.97 -20.79
CA ILE A 72 -19.05 15.90 -21.27
C ILE A 72 -17.82 15.13 -21.77
N THR A 73 -17.36 14.14 -21.01
CA THR A 73 -16.20 13.33 -21.42
C THR A 73 -16.48 12.57 -22.72
N SER A 74 -17.70 12.02 -22.88
CA SER A 74 -18.08 11.33 -24.12
C SER A 74 -18.10 12.23 -25.33
N ARG A 75 -18.50 13.50 -25.15
CA ARG A 75 -18.47 14.51 -26.20
C ARG A 75 -17.03 14.90 -26.54
N ASN A 76 -16.22 15.18 -25.55
CA ASN A 76 -14.81 15.53 -25.73
C ASN A 76 -14.06 14.45 -26.51
N ILE A 77 -14.26 13.17 -26.16
CA ILE A 77 -13.63 12.06 -26.88
C ILE A 77 -14.09 12.02 -28.34
N LYS A 78 -15.39 12.25 -28.64
CA LYS A 78 -15.89 12.27 -30.01
C LYS A 78 -15.32 13.42 -30.85
N LEU A 79 -15.02 14.54 -30.21
CA LEU A 79 -14.45 15.73 -30.85
C LEU A 79 -12.92 15.68 -30.94
N GLY A 80 -12.26 14.69 -30.30
CA GLY A 80 -10.81 14.61 -30.18
C GLY A 80 -10.24 15.59 -29.15
N ASP A 81 -11.08 16.12 -28.27
CA ASP A 81 -10.68 17.03 -27.21
C ASP A 81 -10.10 16.27 -26.00
N ARG A 82 -9.43 17.03 -25.13
CA ARG A 82 -8.80 16.47 -23.93
C ARG A 82 -9.84 15.91 -22.95
N VAL A 83 -9.54 14.74 -22.38
CA VAL A 83 -10.26 14.19 -21.21
C VAL A 83 -9.81 14.95 -19.96
N HIS A 84 -10.75 15.42 -19.16
CA HIS A 84 -10.49 16.15 -17.92
C HIS A 84 -10.68 15.26 -16.69
N GLN A 85 -9.98 15.58 -15.62
CA GLN A 85 -10.27 15.04 -14.28
C GLN A 85 -11.37 15.88 -13.62
N TYR A 86 -12.17 15.23 -12.78
CA TYR A 86 -13.25 15.82 -11.99
C TYR A 86 -13.04 15.44 -10.53
N TYR A 87 -13.02 16.40 -9.64
CA TYR A 87 -12.77 16.19 -8.21
C TYR A 87 -11.51 15.37 -7.92
N GLY A 88 -10.45 15.58 -8.69
CA GLY A 88 -9.18 14.88 -8.56
C GLY A 88 -9.12 13.48 -9.19
N LYS A 89 -10.19 13.05 -9.85
CA LYS A 89 -10.27 11.71 -10.46
C LYS A 89 -10.59 11.74 -11.93
N TRP A 90 -10.15 10.70 -12.63
CA TRP A 90 -10.54 10.44 -14.01
C TRP A 90 -11.99 9.97 -14.13
N PRO A 91 -12.65 10.18 -15.28
CA PRO A 91 -14.06 9.81 -15.50
C PRO A 91 -14.23 8.32 -15.79
N PHE A 92 -14.10 7.47 -14.76
CA PHE A 92 -14.31 6.03 -14.88
C PHE A 92 -15.77 5.66 -15.13
N TRP A 93 -16.01 4.55 -15.85
CA TRP A 93 -17.29 3.91 -15.88
C TRP A 93 -17.56 3.19 -14.57
N ARG A 94 -18.64 3.57 -13.87
CA ARG A 94 -19.04 2.85 -12.66
C ARG A 94 -19.75 1.53 -13.01
N LEU A 95 -19.55 0.52 -12.19
CA LEU A 95 -20.19 -0.78 -12.31
C LEU A 95 -20.90 -1.13 -10.98
N LEU A 96 -22.20 -1.35 -11.01
CA LEU A 96 -23.00 -1.68 -9.80
C LEU A 96 -22.76 -0.74 -8.61
N GLY A 97 -22.56 0.54 -8.88
CA GLY A 97 -22.25 1.56 -7.87
C GLY A 97 -20.79 1.71 -7.51
N MET A 98 -19.89 0.80 -7.95
CA MET A 98 -18.45 0.94 -7.77
C MET A 98 -17.91 2.04 -8.68
N GLN A 99 -17.19 3.00 -8.09
CA GLN A 99 -16.65 4.15 -8.80
C GLN A 99 -15.50 3.76 -9.75
N GLU A 100 -14.59 2.90 -9.28
CA GLU A 100 -13.38 2.45 -9.97
C GLU A 100 -13.32 0.91 -10.00
N PRO A 101 -14.11 0.24 -10.88
CA PRO A 101 -14.29 -1.21 -10.83
C PRO A 101 -13.01 -2.03 -10.96
N ALA A 102 -12.03 -1.57 -11.77
CA ALA A 102 -10.75 -2.26 -11.93
C ALA A 102 -9.94 -2.22 -10.64
N SER A 103 -9.85 -1.05 -9.98
CA SER A 103 -9.14 -0.91 -8.70
C SER A 103 -9.79 -1.77 -7.61
N VAL A 104 -11.14 -1.85 -7.58
CA VAL A 104 -11.86 -2.76 -6.66
C VAL A 104 -11.48 -4.21 -6.92
N ALA A 105 -11.55 -4.66 -8.17
CA ALA A 105 -11.25 -6.05 -8.53
C ALA A 105 -9.79 -6.41 -8.17
N PHE A 106 -8.84 -5.52 -8.44
CA PHE A 106 -7.43 -5.76 -8.14
C PHE A 106 -7.10 -5.60 -6.64
N SER A 107 -7.83 -4.78 -5.90
CA SER A 107 -7.77 -4.77 -4.42
C SER A 107 -8.22 -6.11 -3.84
N LEU A 108 -9.31 -6.68 -4.34
CA LEU A 108 -9.78 -8.01 -3.93
C LEU A 108 -8.79 -9.14 -4.33
N LEU A 109 -8.10 -9.00 -5.46
CA LEU A 109 -7.04 -9.93 -5.84
C LEU A 109 -5.85 -9.87 -4.86
N ASN A 110 -5.46 -8.68 -4.43
CA ASN A 110 -4.44 -8.50 -3.40
C ASN A 110 -4.91 -9.05 -2.05
N PHE A 111 -6.14 -8.77 -1.65
CA PHE A 111 -6.73 -9.38 -0.45
C PHE A 111 -6.61 -10.90 -0.48
N TRP A 112 -6.98 -11.53 -1.59
CA TRP A 112 -6.82 -12.98 -1.79
C TRP A 112 -5.36 -13.42 -1.69
N ALA A 113 -4.41 -12.68 -2.27
CA ALA A 113 -2.98 -12.97 -2.17
C ALA A 113 -2.51 -12.97 -0.71
N HIS A 114 -2.96 -12.00 0.10
CA HIS A 114 -2.66 -11.96 1.54
C HIS A 114 -3.33 -13.09 2.32
N VAL A 115 -4.57 -13.50 2.00
CA VAL A 115 -5.22 -14.67 2.59
C VAL A 115 -4.40 -15.95 2.31
N ARG A 116 -3.97 -16.13 1.05
CA ARG A 116 -3.12 -17.27 0.65
C ARG A 116 -1.77 -17.24 1.38
N GLY A 117 -1.15 -16.08 1.45
CA GLY A 117 0.10 -15.85 2.16
C GLY A 117 -0.01 -16.14 3.66
N LEU A 118 -1.05 -15.66 4.31
CA LEU A 118 -1.34 -15.92 5.72
C LEU A 118 -1.50 -17.43 5.99
N ALA A 119 -2.28 -18.12 5.15
CA ALA A 119 -2.47 -19.57 5.27
C ALA A 119 -1.14 -20.31 5.10
N LYS A 120 -0.29 -19.89 4.16
CA LYS A 120 1.04 -20.46 3.94
C LYS A 120 1.96 -20.26 5.16
N VAL A 121 2.04 -19.03 5.69
CA VAL A 121 2.84 -18.70 6.89
C VAL A 121 2.40 -19.55 8.10
N ARG A 122 1.07 -19.65 8.32
CA ARG A 122 0.54 -20.46 9.44
C ARG A 122 0.89 -21.93 9.32
N ARG A 123 0.79 -22.52 8.12
CA ARG A 123 1.01 -23.94 7.88
C ARG A 123 2.49 -24.30 7.85
N GLU A 124 3.33 -23.48 7.24
CA GLU A 124 4.69 -23.87 6.88
C GLU A 124 5.78 -23.33 7.82
N ILE A 125 5.49 -22.31 8.62
CA ILE A 125 6.43 -21.81 9.63
C ILE A 125 6.04 -22.38 11.01
N PRO A 126 6.96 -23.04 11.74
CA PRO A 126 6.70 -23.56 13.08
C PRO A 126 6.27 -22.47 14.08
N ASP A 127 5.40 -22.79 15.02
CA ASP A 127 4.88 -21.82 16.02
C ASP A 127 5.98 -21.22 16.90
N ALA A 128 7.02 -22.01 17.19
CA ALA A 128 8.18 -21.57 17.96
C ALA A 128 9.12 -20.62 17.18
N HIS A 129 8.88 -20.41 15.87
CA HIS A 129 9.74 -19.55 15.06
C HIS A 129 9.57 -18.07 15.45
N PRO A 130 10.66 -17.34 15.81
CA PRO A 130 10.57 -16.00 16.36
C PRO A 130 9.92 -14.98 15.43
N MET A 131 10.03 -15.16 14.11
CA MET A 131 9.45 -14.24 13.13
C MET A 131 8.01 -14.55 12.73
N LYS A 132 7.46 -15.74 13.08
CA LYS A 132 6.11 -16.14 12.63
C LYS A 132 5.02 -15.13 12.97
N ARG A 133 5.03 -14.61 14.22
CA ARG A 133 4.04 -13.62 14.67
C ARG A 133 4.11 -12.33 13.86
N TYR A 134 5.30 -11.87 13.50
CA TYR A 134 5.50 -10.66 12.70
C TYR A 134 4.94 -10.84 11.30
N TYR A 135 5.15 -11.99 10.67
CA TYR A 135 4.63 -12.28 9.33
C TYR A 135 3.10 -12.44 9.31
N ILE A 136 2.53 -13.03 10.37
CA ILE A 136 1.07 -13.10 10.55
C ILE A 136 0.48 -11.69 10.71
N LEU A 137 1.07 -10.83 11.55
CA LEU A 137 0.59 -9.47 11.75
C LEU A 137 0.73 -8.63 10.48
N TRP A 138 1.82 -8.79 9.71
CA TRP A 138 1.94 -8.14 8.40
C TRP A 138 0.85 -8.59 7.43
N ALA A 139 0.50 -9.86 7.42
CA ALA A 139 -0.61 -10.34 6.61
C ALA A 139 -1.94 -9.68 7.02
N PHE A 140 -2.20 -9.51 8.31
CA PHE A 140 -3.40 -8.82 8.79
C PHE A 140 -3.42 -7.32 8.45
N THR A 141 -2.29 -6.63 8.53
CA THR A 141 -2.23 -5.22 8.08
C THR A 141 -2.50 -5.12 6.58
N GLY A 142 -1.97 -6.05 5.77
CA GLY A 142 -2.25 -6.12 4.35
C GLY A 142 -3.73 -6.41 4.04
N LEU A 143 -4.34 -7.38 4.73
CA LEU A 143 -5.77 -7.65 4.59
C LEU A 143 -6.62 -6.41 4.91
N ASN A 144 -6.28 -5.71 6.00
CA ASN A 144 -6.95 -4.47 6.37
C ASN A 144 -6.81 -3.39 5.29
N ALA A 145 -5.61 -3.18 4.76
CA ALA A 145 -5.37 -2.20 3.71
C ALA A 145 -6.19 -2.51 2.44
N TRP A 146 -6.20 -3.75 1.99
CA TRP A 146 -6.91 -4.11 0.77
C TRP A 146 -8.43 -4.14 0.91
N ILE A 147 -8.96 -4.33 2.14
CA ILE A 147 -10.39 -4.11 2.41
C ILE A 147 -10.73 -2.62 2.25
N TRP A 148 -9.98 -1.74 2.92
CA TRP A 148 -10.27 -0.31 2.85
C TRP A 148 -10.02 0.27 1.47
N SER A 149 -9.03 -0.24 0.74
CA SER A 149 -8.81 0.10 -0.66
C SER A 149 -10.03 -0.29 -1.52
N ALA A 150 -10.54 -1.52 -1.40
CA ALA A 150 -11.74 -1.93 -2.13
C ALA A 150 -12.97 -1.09 -1.77
N VAL A 151 -13.13 -0.70 -0.50
CA VAL A 151 -14.21 0.16 -0.03
C VAL A 151 -14.07 1.58 -0.59
N PHE A 152 -12.87 2.17 -0.54
CA PHE A 152 -12.60 3.50 -1.07
C PHE A 152 -12.84 3.57 -2.58
N HIS A 153 -12.32 2.64 -3.36
CA HIS A 153 -12.53 2.59 -4.81
C HIS A 153 -13.98 2.22 -5.20
N THR A 154 -14.73 1.58 -4.28
CA THR A 154 -16.18 1.42 -4.47
C THR A 154 -16.89 2.75 -4.31
N ARG A 155 -16.55 3.49 -3.27
CA ARG A 155 -17.19 4.79 -3.00
C ARG A 155 -16.20 5.71 -2.28
N ASP A 156 -15.77 6.73 -3.00
CA ASP A 156 -14.89 7.78 -2.48
C ASP A 156 -15.69 8.73 -1.57
N LEU A 157 -15.43 8.61 -0.29
CA LEU A 157 -15.90 9.47 0.77
C LEU A 157 -14.70 9.84 1.65
N SER A 158 -14.73 10.99 2.30
CA SER A 158 -13.61 11.43 3.15
C SER A 158 -13.21 10.42 4.23
N ILE A 159 -14.14 9.60 4.73
CA ILE A 159 -13.84 8.56 5.70
C ILE A 159 -13.20 7.34 5.06
N THR A 160 -13.69 6.88 3.91
CA THR A 160 -13.14 5.71 3.21
C THR A 160 -11.76 6.02 2.65
N GLU A 161 -11.54 7.23 2.14
CA GLU A 161 -10.25 7.74 1.72
C GLU A 161 -9.22 7.71 2.85
N ARG A 162 -9.53 8.28 4.01
CA ARG A 162 -8.62 8.28 5.17
C ARG A 162 -8.30 6.88 5.65
N LEU A 163 -9.29 5.98 5.70
CA LEU A 163 -9.09 4.60 6.14
C LEU A 163 -8.20 3.81 5.16
N ASP A 164 -8.34 4.06 3.87
CA ASP A 164 -7.45 3.48 2.86
C ASP A 164 -6.01 3.95 3.04
N TYR A 165 -5.77 5.27 3.04
CA TYR A 165 -4.43 5.83 3.18
C TYR A 165 -3.75 5.46 4.50
N PHE A 166 -4.47 5.50 5.61
CA PHE A 166 -3.90 5.12 6.92
C PHE A 166 -3.60 3.63 7.00
N SER A 167 -4.44 2.79 6.42
CA SER A 167 -4.21 1.34 6.37
C SER A 167 -3.02 0.98 5.49
N ALA A 168 -2.85 1.66 4.37
CA ALA A 168 -1.68 1.52 3.49
C ALA A 168 -0.40 1.94 4.22
N ALA A 169 -0.40 3.12 4.86
CA ALA A 169 0.74 3.61 5.64
C ALA A 169 1.10 2.65 6.79
N LEU A 170 0.12 2.08 7.49
CA LEU A 170 0.34 1.07 8.51
C LEU A 170 1.04 -0.18 7.95
N THR A 171 0.58 -0.66 6.80
CA THR A 171 1.13 -1.87 6.17
C THR A 171 2.57 -1.67 5.71
N ILE A 172 2.87 -0.51 5.10
CA ILE A 172 4.21 -0.16 4.63
C ILE A 172 5.16 0.04 5.82
N LEU A 173 4.73 0.77 6.85
CA LEU A 173 5.54 0.97 8.06
C LEU A 173 5.74 -0.35 8.83
N TYR A 174 4.72 -1.20 8.90
CA TYR A 174 4.85 -2.51 9.54
C TYR A 174 5.80 -3.43 8.76
N ALA A 175 5.83 -3.33 7.43
CA ALA A 175 6.82 -4.04 6.62
C ALA A 175 8.24 -3.60 6.98
N LEU A 176 8.51 -2.30 7.11
CA LEU A 176 9.79 -1.79 7.60
C LEU A 176 10.07 -2.23 9.04
N TYR A 177 9.07 -2.22 9.90
CA TYR A 177 9.19 -2.61 11.30
C TYR A 177 9.76 -4.02 11.46
N TYR A 178 9.14 -5.02 10.86
CA TYR A 178 9.63 -6.40 10.98
C TYR A 178 10.92 -6.63 10.17
N THR A 179 11.16 -5.87 9.11
CA THR A 179 12.41 -5.92 8.35
C THR A 179 13.60 -5.59 9.22
N VAL A 180 13.53 -4.49 9.97
CA VAL A 180 14.59 -4.12 10.93
C VAL A 180 14.76 -5.20 11.99
N ILE A 181 13.68 -5.74 12.54
CA ILE A 181 13.75 -6.83 13.52
C ILE A 181 14.44 -8.05 12.91
N ARG A 182 14.13 -8.43 11.67
CA ARG A 182 14.72 -9.59 10.99
C ARG A 182 16.21 -9.38 10.66
N LEU A 183 16.55 -8.25 10.06
CA LEU A 183 17.89 -8.01 9.53
C LEU A 183 18.92 -7.64 10.59
N PHE A 184 18.49 -7.00 11.67
CA PHE A 184 19.35 -6.66 12.81
C PHE A 184 19.24 -7.64 13.98
N HIS A 185 18.56 -8.78 13.76
CA HIS A 185 18.44 -9.86 14.74
C HIS A 185 17.85 -9.41 16.10
N LEU A 186 16.86 -8.51 16.07
CA LEU A 186 16.23 -7.97 17.28
C LEU A 186 15.15 -8.91 17.87
N TYR A 187 14.89 -10.05 17.26
CA TYR A 187 13.96 -11.05 17.75
C TYR A 187 14.54 -11.85 18.91
N PRO A 188 13.71 -12.37 19.85
CA PRO A 188 14.19 -13.23 20.92
C PRO A 188 14.74 -14.54 20.35
N ILE A 189 16.00 -14.85 20.64
CA ILE A 189 16.61 -16.12 20.27
C ILE A 189 16.29 -17.11 21.37
N PRO A 190 15.65 -18.27 21.09
CA PRO A 190 15.42 -19.30 22.09
C PRO A 190 16.78 -19.84 22.59
N GLN A 191 17.13 -19.55 23.84
CA GLN A 191 18.27 -20.21 24.48
C GLN A 191 17.88 -21.67 24.78
N ARG A 192 18.51 -22.59 24.11
CA ARG A 192 18.43 -24.00 24.45
C ARG A 192 19.39 -24.25 25.60
N ASN A 193 18.92 -24.09 26.85
CA ASN A 193 19.71 -24.43 28.01
C ASN A 193 20.06 -25.90 27.99
N ARG A 194 21.35 -26.21 28.09
CA ARG A 194 21.90 -27.50 28.37
C ARG A 194 21.42 -27.95 29.74
N LEU A 195 20.77 -29.13 29.78
CA LEU A 195 20.75 -30.05 30.90
C LEU A 195 20.69 -29.42 32.32
N THR A 196 19.62 -28.78 32.67
CA THR A 196 19.13 -28.75 34.04
C THR A 196 17.62 -28.96 34.03
N LEU A 197 17.18 -29.98 34.76
CA LEU A 197 15.77 -30.22 35.14
C LEU A 197 15.30 -29.11 36.09
N ALA A 198 15.31 -27.90 35.66
CA ALA A 198 14.85 -26.77 36.47
C ALA A 198 14.02 -25.85 35.58
N THR A 199 12.78 -25.63 35.99
CA THR A 199 11.79 -24.61 35.62
C THR A 199 12.00 -23.85 34.31
N PRO A 200 10.99 -23.72 33.46
CA PRO A 200 11.08 -22.91 32.24
C PRO A 200 11.42 -21.48 32.64
N GLU A 201 12.63 -21.02 32.39
CA GLU A 201 12.92 -19.59 32.47
C GLU A 201 12.00 -18.84 31.50
N PRO A 202 11.40 -17.73 31.95
CA PRO A 202 10.59 -16.91 31.06
C PRO A 202 11.46 -16.47 29.86
N PRO A 203 10.89 -16.38 28.65
CA PRO A 203 11.64 -15.94 27.48
C PRO A 203 12.33 -14.63 27.79
N LEU A 204 13.64 -14.56 27.55
CA LEU A 204 14.44 -13.34 27.78
C LEU A 204 13.70 -12.16 27.19
N GLY A 205 13.42 -11.15 28.01
CA GLY A 205 12.65 -9.98 27.63
C GLY A 205 13.23 -9.35 26.36
N THR A 206 12.36 -8.90 25.47
CA THR A 206 12.73 -8.17 24.26
C THR A 206 13.80 -7.12 24.59
N SER A 207 14.89 -7.07 23.79
CA SER A 207 16.00 -6.16 24.04
C SER A 207 15.53 -4.70 24.11
N VAL A 208 16.27 -3.84 24.81
CA VAL A 208 15.99 -2.40 24.89
C VAL A 208 15.88 -1.80 23.47
N THR A 209 16.75 -2.23 22.57
CA THR A 209 16.76 -1.80 21.16
C THR A 209 15.45 -2.20 20.46
N HIS A 210 14.95 -3.41 20.67
CA HIS A 210 13.67 -3.83 20.10
C HIS A 210 12.51 -2.98 20.63
N LYS A 211 12.46 -2.72 21.94
CA LYS A 211 11.42 -1.86 22.56
C LYS A 211 11.50 -0.43 22.02
N ALA A 212 12.71 0.14 21.92
CA ALA A 212 12.92 1.47 21.39
C ALA A 212 12.48 1.58 19.93
N TRP A 213 12.81 0.57 19.10
CA TRP A 213 12.37 0.50 17.70
C TRP A 213 10.85 0.40 17.59
N SER A 214 10.23 -0.44 18.41
CA SER A 214 8.76 -0.57 18.44
C SER A 214 8.08 0.75 18.81
N LEU A 215 8.58 1.41 19.85
CA LEU A 215 8.06 2.70 20.29
C LEU A 215 8.23 3.77 19.20
N LEU A 216 9.38 3.83 18.54
CA LEU A 216 9.64 4.76 17.45
C LEU A 216 8.62 4.55 16.31
N CYS A 217 8.40 3.31 15.86
CA CYS A 217 7.43 3.03 14.80
C CYS A 217 6.00 3.41 15.20
N ILE A 218 5.60 3.16 16.46
CA ILE A 218 4.29 3.58 16.98
C ILE A 218 4.18 5.11 16.94
N LEU A 219 5.18 5.83 17.45
CA LEU A 219 5.18 7.29 17.46
C LEU A 219 5.13 7.87 16.02
N VAL A 220 5.91 7.31 15.11
CA VAL A 220 5.91 7.72 13.68
C VAL A 220 4.51 7.54 13.09
N TYR A 221 3.87 6.39 13.31
CA TYR A 221 2.52 6.15 12.79
C TYR A 221 1.48 7.07 13.41
N VAL A 222 1.48 7.21 14.74
CA VAL A 222 0.54 8.09 15.45
C VAL A 222 0.70 9.55 15.00
N THR A 223 1.95 10.01 14.86
CA THR A 223 2.24 11.38 14.37
C THR A 223 1.73 11.57 12.94
N HIS A 224 1.97 10.60 12.04
CA HIS A 224 1.49 10.63 10.66
C HIS A 224 -0.04 10.73 10.59
N VAL A 225 -0.76 9.85 11.29
CA VAL A 225 -2.23 9.86 11.33
C VAL A 225 -2.76 11.14 11.96
N SER A 226 -2.17 11.58 13.06
CA SER A 226 -2.58 12.81 13.76
C SER A 226 -2.38 14.04 12.86
N TYR A 227 -1.23 14.15 12.19
CA TYR A 227 -0.97 15.26 11.27
C TYR A 227 -2.04 15.35 10.19
N LEU A 228 -2.30 14.26 9.46
CA LEU A 228 -3.28 14.24 8.38
C LEU A 228 -4.73 14.40 8.85
N THR A 229 -5.03 13.99 10.09
CA THR A 229 -6.39 14.11 10.65
C THR A 229 -6.69 15.52 11.15
N LEU A 230 -5.70 16.21 11.71
CA LEU A 230 -5.85 17.55 12.29
C LEU A 230 -5.84 18.67 11.22
N LEU A 231 -5.36 18.38 10.01
CA LEU A 231 -5.39 19.35 8.92
C LEU A 231 -6.81 19.58 8.39
N PRO A 232 -7.17 20.82 8.00
CA PRO A 232 -8.45 21.15 7.37
C PRO A 232 -8.65 20.43 6.02
N ARG A 233 -7.54 20.13 5.32
CA ARG A 233 -7.52 19.39 4.06
C ARG A 233 -6.45 18.33 4.13
N PHE A 234 -6.72 17.17 3.51
CA PHE A 234 -5.76 16.08 3.43
C PHE A 234 -4.53 16.50 2.62
N ASP A 235 -3.34 16.31 3.18
CA ASP A 235 -2.06 16.61 2.53
C ASP A 235 -1.55 15.39 1.77
N TYR A 236 -1.97 15.27 0.50
CA TYR A 236 -1.58 14.14 -0.37
C TYR A 236 -0.08 14.11 -0.63
N VAL A 237 0.58 15.27 -0.77
CA VAL A 237 2.01 15.34 -1.05
C VAL A 237 2.81 14.77 0.13
N TYR A 238 2.50 15.21 1.34
CA TYR A 238 3.12 14.66 2.54
C TYR A 238 2.86 13.15 2.65
N ASN A 239 1.63 12.69 2.42
CA ASN A 239 1.28 11.27 2.49
C ASN A 239 2.10 10.42 1.50
N ILE A 240 2.22 10.88 0.25
CA ILE A 240 3.03 10.20 -0.78
C ILE A 240 4.50 10.16 -0.36
N VAL A 241 5.08 11.29 0.05
CA VAL A 241 6.47 11.38 0.48
C VAL A 241 6.74 10.47 1.68
N PHE A 242 5.85 10.48 2.67
CA PHE A 242 5.96 9.61 3.85
C PHE A 242 6.02 8.12 3.43
N ASN A 243 5.06 7.66 2.65
CA ASN A 243 4.99 6.27 2.22
C ASN A 243 6.18 5.88 1.33
N MET A 244 6.62 6.78 0.44
CA MET A 244 7.79 6.55 -0.40
C MET A 244 9.08 6.43 0.43
N VAL A 245 9.30 7.31 1.41
CA VAL A 245 10.50 7.24 2.26
C VAL A 245 10.54 5.92 3.03
N ILE A 246 9.44 5.52 3.64
CA ILE A 246 9.35 4.26 4.39
C ILE A 246 9.52 3.05 3.45
N GLY A 247 8.83 3.03 2.32
CA GLY A 247 8.88 1.94 1.34
C GLY A 247 10.25 1.80 0.69
N LEU A 248 10.89 2.90 0.30
CA LEU A 248 12.24 2.87 -0.27
C LEU A 248 13.29 2.44 0.77
N THR A 249 13.13 2.83 2.04
CA THR A 249 13.99 2.36 3.13
C THR A 249 13.87 0.85 3.30
N HIS A 250 12.64 0.32 3.32
CA HIS A 250 12.38 -1.12 3.35
C HIS A 250 13.04 -1.83 2.17
N ASN A 251 12.84 -1.33 0.95
CA ASN A 251 13.42 -1.91 -0.27
C ASN A 251 14.95 -1.86 -0.26
N ALA A 252 15.56 -0.75 0.18
CA ALA A 252 17.02 -0.62 0.29
C ALA A 252 17.62 -1.65 1.26
N LEU A 253 16.98 -1.89 2.41
CA LEU A 253 17.44 -2.89 3.37
C LEU A 253 17.40 -4.31 2.77
N TRP A 254 16.33 -4.68 2.09
CA TRP A 254 16.23 -6.00 1.45
C TRP A 254 17.12 -6.13 0.20
N LEU A 255 17.34 -5.04 -0.53
CA LEU A 255 18.34 -5.02 -1.59
C LEU A 255 19.74 -5.33 -1.04
N LEU A 256 20.16 -4.61 0.01
CA LEU A 256 21.44 -4.85 0.67
C LEU A 256 21.57 -6.28 1.21
N TYR A 257 20.47 -6.84 1.74
CA TYR A 257 20.44 -8.25 2.15
C TYR A 257 20.63 -9.21 0.98
N SER A 258 20.08 -8.90 -0.20
CA SER A 258 20.13 -9.76 -1.38
C SER A 258 21.49 -9.78 -2.10
N LEU A 259 22.32 -8.76 -1.90
CA LEU A 259 23.60 -8.60 -2.58
C LEU A 259 24.60 -9.72 -2.22
N PRO A 260 25.65 -9.97 -3.05
CA PRO A 260 26.75 -10.87 -2.71
C PRO A 260 27.40 -10.52 -1.36
N ALA A 261 27.95 -11.52 -0.68
CA ALA A 261 28.53 -11.34 0.66
C ALA A 261 29.70 -10.36 0.72
N SER A 262 30.37 -10.12 -0.41
CA SER A 262 31.43 -9.12 -0.56
C SER A 262 30.93 -7.68 -0.43
N ILE A 263 29.68 -7.42 -0.83
CA ILE A 263 29.06 -6.08 -0.88
C ILE A 263 28.07 -5.91 0.27
N SER A 264 27.26 -6.96 0.57
CA SER A 264 26.24 -6.90 1.63
C SER A 264 26.87 -6.58 2.99
N VAL A 265 26.28 -5.65 3.71
CA VAL A 265 26.67 -5.32 5.09
C VAL A 265 26.06 -6.29 6.11
N PHE A 266 25.03 -7.06 5.72
CA PHE A 266 24.27 -7.92 6.62
C PHE A 266 24.89 -9.32 6.78
N ARG A 267 24.93 -9.80 8.03
CA ARG A 267 25.04 -11.21 8.38
C ARG A 267 23.63 -11.79 8.40
N ARG A 268 23.33 -12.70 7.47
CA ARG A 268 21.94 -13.18 7.24
C ARG A 268 21.38 -14.00 8.38
N PHE A 269 22.25 -14.77 9.02
CA PHE A 269 21.91 -15.61 10.18
C PHE A 269 22.99 -15.49 11.25
N PRO A 270 22.62 -15.36 12.53
CA PRO A 270 23.59 -15.23 13.63
C PRO A 270 24.53 -16.45 13.75
N SER A 271 24.03 -17.65 13.43
CA SER A 271 24.74 -18.92 13.51
C SER A 271 25.68 -19.19 12.32
N ARG A 272 25.61 -18.42 11.24
CA ARG A 272 26.38 -18.64 10.01
C ARG A 272 27.38 -17.51 9.73
N PRO A 273 28.46 -17.80 9.02
CA PRO A 273 29.38 -16.74 8.59
C PRO A 273 28.70 -15.76 7.63
N LYS A 274 29.23 -14.54 7.50
CA LYS A 274 28.71 -13.52 6.58
C LYS A 274 28.65 -13.99 5.12
N SER A 275 29.55 -14.90 4.72
CA SER A 275 29.62 -15.50 3.38
C SER A 275 28.43 -16.44 3.06
N TYR A 276 27.71 -16.92 4.08
CA TYR A 276 26.57 -17.82 3.86
C TYR A 276 25.46 -17.09 3.13
N ARG A 277 25.12 -17.58 1.93
CA ARG A 277 24.13 -17.00 1.04
C ARG A 277 23.32 -18.10 0.36
N PRO A 278 22.21 -18.56 0.95
CA PRO A 278 21.33 -19.53 0.33
C PRO A 278 20.65 -18.96 -0.94
N ALA A 279 20.17 -19.85 -1.81
CA ALA A 279 19.62 -19.48 -3.12
C ALA A 279 18.39 -18.55 -3.00
N PHE A 280 17.53 -18.75 -2.01
CA PHE A 280 16.32 -17.96 -1.80
C PHE A 280 16.58 -16.47 -1.53
N VAL A 281 17.78 -16.10 -1.11
CA VAL A 281 18.18 -14.70 -0.89
C VAL A 281 18.00 -13.84 -2.15
N THR A 282 18.15 -14.45 -3.33
CA THR A 282 17.92 -13.78 -4.61
C THR A 282 16.47 -13.35 -4.79
N SER A 283 15.52 -14.11 -4.23
CA SER A 283 14.09 -13.77 -4.30
C SER A 283 13.76 -12.44 -3.60
N ALA A 284 14.51 -12.07 -2.54
CA ALA A 284 14.37 -10.75 -1.92
C ALA A 284 14.79 -9.62 -2.88
N GLY A 285 15.86 -9.80 -3.66
CA GLY A 285 16.26 -8.84 -4.70
C GLY A 285 15.21 -8.72 -5.82
N ILE A 286 14.65 -9.85 -6.27
CA ILE A 286 13.58 -9.89 -7.27
C ILE A 286 12.34 -9.16 -6.76
N PHE A 287 11.96 -9.40 -5.50
CA PHE A 287 10.86 -8.68 -4.86
C PHE A 287 11.10 -7.15 -4.88
N VAL A 288 12.29 -6.70 -4.48
CA VAL A 288 12.64 -5.27 -4.47
C VAL A 288 12.54 -4.68 -5.88
N LEU A 289 13.07 -5.38 -6.89
CA LEU A 289 12.99 -4.94 -8.28
C LEU A 289 11.53 -4.75 -8.73
N PHE A 290 10.69 -5.75 -8.52
CA PHE A 290 9.30 -5.70 -8.92
C PHE A 290 8.48 -4.69 -8.12
N THR A 291 8.71 -4.58 -6.81
CA THR A 291 8.02 -3.59 -5.96
C THR A 291 8.39 -2.17 -6.39
N THR A 292 9.67 -1.90 -6.66
CA THR A 292 10.12 -0.58 -7.11
C THR A 292 9.57 -0.25 -8.51
N ALA A 293 9.57 -1.24 -9.43
CA ALA A 293 8.99 -1.06 -10.76
C ALA A 293 7.47 -0.83 -10.70
N ALA A 294 6.75 -1.57 -9.85
CA ALA A 294 5.32 -1.37 -9.64
C ALA A 294 5.02 0.01 -9.03
N SER A 295 5.82 0.47 -8.04
CA SER A 295 5.66 1.80 -7.45
C SER A 295 5.89 2.92 -8.45
N ALA A 296 6.66 2.69 -9.53
CA ALA A 296 6.81 3.67 -10.60
C ALA A 296 5.50 3.91 -11.35
N LEU A 297 4.57 2.93 -11.40
CA LEU A 297 3.26 3.13 -12.01
C LEU A 297 2.43 4.19 -11.29
N GLU A 298 2.61 4.34 -9.97
CA GLU A 298 1.92 5.36 -9.17
C GLU A 298 2.33 6.81 -9.56
N LEU A 299 3.49 6.96 -10.21
CA LEU A 299 3.99 8.25 -10.67
C LEU A 299 3.42 8.65 -12.05
N PHE A 300 2.80 7.71 -12.75
CA PHE A 300 2.18 7.97 -14.04
C PHE A 300 0.71 8.35 -13.85
N ASP A 301 0.30 9.40 -14.55
CA ASP A 301 -1.09 9.86 -14.59
C ASP A 301 -1.55 9.99 -16.03
N PHE A 302 -2.39 9.05 -16.47
CA PHE A 302 -2.97 9.04 -17.80
C PHE A 302 -4.48 8.75 -17.76
N PRO A 303 -5.26 9.29 -18.71
CA PRO A 303 -6.68 8.99 -18.81
C PRO A 303 -6.92 7.48 -18.92
N PRO A 304 -7.89 6.91 -18.15
CA PRO A 304 -8.08 5.48 -18.12
C PRO A 304 -8.42 4.91 -19.49
N ILE A 305 -7.73 3.84 -19.84
CA ILE A 305 -8.00 3.05 -21.06
C ILE A 305 -9.43 2.52 -20.97
N LEU A 306 -10.24 2.80 -21.99
CA LEU A 306 -11.67 2.48 -22.02
C LEU A 306 -12.46 3.01 -20.81
N ARG A 307 -11.95 4.01 -20.12
CA ARG A 307 -12.47 4.54 -18.86
C ARG A 307 -12.58 3.49 -17.73
N VAL A 308 -11.72 2.51 -17.72
CA VAL A 308 -11.73 1.40 -16.75
C VAL A 308 -10.38 1.20 -16.10
N ILE A 309 -9.29 1.22 -16.87
CA ILE A 309 -7.95 0.87 -16.42
C ILE A 309 -7.03 2.10 -16.53
N ASP A 310 -6.49 2.55 -15.41
CA ASP A 310 -5.48 3.60 -15.31
C ASP A 310 -4.17 3.07 -14.69
N ALA A 311 -3.19 3.95 -14.50
CA ALA A 311 -1.91 3.58 -13.92
C ALA A 311 -2.05 3.07 -12.48
N HIS A 312 -2.95 3.66 -11.68
CA HIS A 312 -3.19 3.26 -10.30
C HIS A 312 -3.80 1.85 -10.20
N SER A 313 -4.81 1.54 -11.02
CA SER A 313 -5.36 0.18 -11.09
C SER A 313 -4.33 -0.85 -11.55
N LEU A 314 -3.44 -0.49 -12.49
CA LEU A 314 -2.33 -1.36 -12.89
C LEU A 314 -1.32 -1.59 -11.77
N TRP A 315 -1.07 -0.59 -10.93
CA TRP A 315 -0.27 -0.76 -9.72
C TRP A 315 -0.91 -1.78 -8.78
N HIS A 316 -2.22 -1.71 -8.52
CA HIS A 316 -2.95 -2.73 -7.75
C HIS A 316 -2.79 -4.13 -8.36
N LEU A 317 -2.92 -4.26 -9.68
CA LEU A 317 -2.75 -5.54 -10.35
C LEU A 317 -1.34 -6.11 -10.16
N ALA A 318 -0.31 -5.26 -10.30
CA ALA A 318 1.08 -5.67 -10.20
C ALA A 318 1.46 -6.11 -8.78
N THR A 319 0.89 -5.52 -7.75
CA THR A 319 1.24 -5.82 -6.35
C THR A 319 0.76 -7.19 -5.88
N ALA A 320 -0.31 -7.75 -6.46
CA ALA A 320 -0.84 -9.04 -6.05
C ALA A 320 0.15 -10.23 -6.24
N PRO A 321 0.75 -10.45 -7.41
CA PRO A 321 1.76 -11.49 -7.58
C PRO A 321 3.03 -11.20 -6.78
N ILE A 322 3.40 -9.92 -6.58
CA ILE A 322 4.56 -9.52 -5.79
C ILE A 322 4.37 -9.95 -4.33
N ALA A 323 3.17 -9.78 -3.76
CA ALA A 323 2.86 -10.26 -2.41
C ALA A 323 3.05 -11.77 -2.28
N LEU A 324 2.63 -12.58 -3.27
CA LEU A 324 2.82 -14.03 -3.26
C LEU A 324 4.31 -14.43 -3.32
N ILE A 325 5.10 -13.74 -4.16
CA ILE A 325 6.57 -13.94 -4.21
C ILE A 325 7.17 -13.65 -2.84
N TRP A 326 6.73 -12.58 -2.18
CA TRP A 326 7.22 -12.19 -0.87
C TRP A 326 6.89 -13.24 0.22
N TYR A 327 5.67 -13.75 0.28
CA TYR A 327 5.32 -14.81 1.21
C TYR A 327 6.13 -16.09 0.99
N ASN A 328 6.42 -16.44 -0.27
CA ASN A 328 7.29 -17.56 -0.58
C ASN A 328 8.69 -17.36 0.00
N PHE A 329 9.28 -16.18 -0.23
CA PHE A 329 10.58 -15.83 0.34
C PHE A 329 10.57 -15.90 1.88
N LEU A 330 9.56 -15.32 2.55
CA LEU A 330 9.47 -15.32 4.02
C LEU A 330 9.42 -16.75 4.59
N VAL A 331 8.74 -17.65 3.91
CA VAL A 331 8.66 -19.04 4.32
C VAL A 331 9.99 -19.78 4.09
N GLU A 332 10.63 -19.58 2.95
CA GLU A 332 11.95 -20.16 2.65
C GLU A 332 13.01 -19.67 3.65
N ASP A 333 13.05 -18.38 3.94
CA ASP A 333 13.93 -17.78 4.94
C ASP A 333 13.69 -18.38 6.34
N ALA A 334 12.42 -18.54 6.73
CA ALA A 334 12.06 -19.10 8.05
C ALA A 334 12.33 -20.62 8.17
N ARG A 335 12.41 -21.34 7.06
CA ARG A 335 12.69 -22.78 7.03
C ARG A 335 14.15 -23.12 6.95
N ASP A 336 15.03 -22.13 6.76
CA ASP A 336 16.47 -22.37 6.71
C ASP A 336 16.97 -23.01 8.01
N GLU A 337 17.81 -24.03 7.89
CA GLU A 337 18.34 -24.77 9.03
C GLU A 337 19.14 -23.90 10.01
N SER A 338 19.67 -22.78 9.54
CA SER A 338 20.41 -21.82 10.36
C SER A 338 19.61 -21.26 11.54
N TRP A 339 18.26 -21.33 11.49
CA TRP A 339 17.41 -21.00 12.63
C TRP A 339 17.45 -22.05 13.74
N ARG A 340 17.77 -23.29 13.41
CA ARG A 340 17.84 -24.44 14.34
C ARG A 340 19.22 -24.59 14.98
N GLU A 341 20.24 -24.04 14.36
CA GLU A 341 21.63 -24.24 14.74
C GLU A 341 22.18 -23.14 15.67
N VAL A 342 21.37 -22.60 16.57
CA VAL A 342 21.92 -21.87 17.72
C VAL A 342 22.54 -22.88 18.67
N ARG A 343 23.60 -23.55 18.20
CA ARG A 343 24.51 -24.28 19.07
C ARG A 343 25.61 -23.31 19.50
N ALA A 344 25.72 -23.19 20.80
CA ALA A 344 26.70 -22.36 21.49
C ALA A 344 28.12 -22.56 20.94
#